data_441cc2f400d61509df2fe2c08cd4775d
#
_entry.id   441cc2f400d61509df2fe2c08cd4775d
#
_cell.length_a   1.000
_cell.length_b   1.000
_cell.length_c   1.000
_cell.angle_alpha   90.00
_cell.angle_beta   90.00
_cell.angle_gamma   90.00
#
_symmetry.space_group_name_H-M   'P 1'
#
loop_
_entity.id
_entity.type
_entity.pdbx_description
1 polymer ?
#
loop_
_entity_poly.entity_id
_entity_poly.type
_entity_poly.pdbx_seq_one_letter_code
_entity_poly.pdbx_strand_id
1 'polypeptide(L)'
;MLKDELLNQYITYIYSCSCAETLVKSGVKPTMTAGYSMGIYASLYIAGSVSFETGLLFIRKAYEAIRGSLPHDKFGMGGVIGLSEKDIRDITDHHNLDIVMVNRNSDHSFIVAGSSFHINLFLLKSREEGALHARSLGVTIPYHTSHLSEAANKLSETVYSADVVDPETPIISVLGQDLILDAGRARKEVVNNIHTPFNWLATQLQMFNSGIRIFTECGPSQALRKNSKFIPGSGKFVKWVNLVRKDRDGLMR
;
A
#
# COMPACT_ATOMS: atom_id res chain seq x y z
N MET A 1 -5.14 6.48 -16.48
CA MET A 1 -5.79 6.49 -15.16
C MET A 1 -7.16 7.10 -15.37
N LEU A 2 -8.23 6.47 -14.85
CA LEU A 2 -9.57 7.03 -14.95
C LEU A 2 -9.62 8.33 -14.12
N LYS A 3 -10.46 9.30 -14.52
CA LYS A 3 -10.62 10.57 -13.78
C LYS A 3 -11.33 10.39 -12.43
N ASP A 4 -12.06 9.29 -12.26
CA ASP A 4 -12.79 8.94 -11.04
C ASP A 4 -11.90 8.10 -10.12
N GLU A 5 -11.51 8.68 -9.00
CA GLU A 5 -10.61 8.05 -8.02
C GLU A 5 -11.27 6.86 -7.32
N LEU A 6 -12.55 6.95 -6.94
CA LEU A 6 -13.28 5.86 -6.30
C LEU A 6 -13.40 4.66 -7.25
N LEU A 7 -13.71 4.91 -8.51
CA LEU A 7 -13.79 3.87 -9.53
C LEU A 7 -12.42 3.19 -9.74
N ASN A 8 -11.32 3.95 -9.72
CA ASN A 8 -9.96 3.40 -9.79
C ASN A 8 -9.68 2.46 -8.60
N GLN A 9 -10.10 2.85 -7.40
CA GLN A 9 -9.92 2.03 -6.19
C GLN A 9 -10.74 0.74 -6.27
N TYR A 10 -12.01 0.82 -6.70
CA TYR A 10 -12.84 -0.38 -6.90
C TYR A 10 -12.24 -1.33 -7.95
N ILE A 11 -11.84 -0.82 -9.11
CA ILE A 11 -11.24 -1.65 -10.15
C ILE A 11 -9.96 -2.33 -9.64
N THR A 12 -9.12 -1.60 -8.91
CA THR A 12 -7.89 -2.15 -8.32
C THR A 12 -8.21 -3.25 -7.31
N TYR A 13 -9.20 -3.05 -6.45
CA TYR A 13 -9.64 -4.03 -5.47
C TYR A 13 -10.19 -5.29 -6.14
N ILE A 14 -11.15 -5.13 -7.06
CA ILE A 14 -11.78 -6.23 -7.80
C ILE A 14 -10.71 -7.04 -8.54
N TYR A 15 -9.80 -6.36 -9.24
CA TYR A 15 -8.69 -7.02 -9.95
C TYR A 15 -7.81 -7.82 -8.98
N SER A 16 -7.41 -7.22 -7.86
CA SER A 16 -6.54 -7.86 -6.86
C SER A 16 -7.18 -9.10 -6.25
N CYS A 17 -8.46 -9.01 -5.87
CA CYS A 17 -9.22 -10.13 -5.35
C CYS A 17 -9.37 -11.25 -6.39
N SER A 18 -9.72 -10.90 -7.63
CA SER A 18 -9.89 -11.87 -8.72
C SER A 18 -8.59 -12.61 -9.06
N CYS A 19 -7.44 -11.90 -9.06
CA CYS A 19 -6.13 -12.53 -9.25
C CYS A 19 -5.81 -13.51 -8.12
N ALA A 20 -6.01 -13.08 -6.88
CA ALA A 20 -5.70 -13.90 -5.71
C ALA A 20 -6.63 -15.13 -5.61
N GLU A 21 -7.94 -14.96 -5.88
CA GLU A 21 -8.85 -16.11 -5.97
C GLU A 21 -8.47 -17.09 -7.08
N THR A 22 -8.04 -16.59 -8.24
CA THR A 22 -7.59 -17.45 -9.34
C THR A 22 -6.40 -18.30 -8.91
N LEU A 23 -5.45 -17.72 -8.15
CA LEU A 23 -4.33 -18.45 -7.56
C LEU A 23 -4.81 -19.53 -6.57
N VAL A 24 -5.69 -19.16 -5.64
CA VAL A 24 -6.22 -20.10 -4.63
C VAL A 24 -6.99 -21.25 -5.31
N LYS A 25 -7.83 -20.95 -6.29
CA LYS A 25 -8.57 -21.95 -7.08
C LYS A 25 -7.64 -22.85 -7.92
N SER A 26 -6.42 -22.40 -8.23
CA SER A 26 -5.38 -23.20 -8.90
C SER A 26 -4.53 -23.99 -7.92
N GLY A 27 -4.87 -24.06 -6.63
CA GLY A 27 -4.11 -24.81 -5.63
C GLY A 27 -3.01 -24.02 -4.93
N VAL A 28 -2.74 -22.78 -5.31
CA VAL A 28 -1.73 -21.93 -4.66
C VAL A 28 -2.29 -21.38 -3.34
N LYS A 29 -1.81 -21.89 -2.21
CA LYS A 29 -2.22 -21.41 -0.89
C LYS A 29 -1.25 -20.31 -0.40
N PRO A 30 -1.72 -19.10 -0.10
CA PRO A 30 -0.87 -18.08 0.50
C PRO A 30 -0.50 -18.49 1.93
N THR A 31 0.78 -18.37 2.27
CA THR A 31 1.28 -18.54 3.64
C THR A 31 1.08 -17.25 4.45
N MET A 32 1.07 -16.11 3.76
CA MET A 32 0.93 -14.78 4.35
C MET A 32 0.43 -13.82 3.27
N THR A 33 -0.33 -12.81 3.69
CA THR A 33 -0.75 -11.70 2.83
C THR A 33 -0.20 -10.37 3.35
N ALA A 34 -0.09 -9.39 2.47
CA ALA A 34 0.30 -8.01 2.81
C ALA A 34 -0.44 -7.02 1.91
N GLY A 35 -0.86 -5.90 2.46
CA GLY A 35 -1.60 -4.88 1.74
C GLY A 35 -0.83 -3.58 1.58
N TYR A 36 -0.20 -3.34 0.43
CA TYR A 36 0.41 -2.05 0.12
C TYR A 36 -0.68 -0.98 -0.01
N SER A 37 -0.73 -0.01 0.95
CA SER A 37 -1.73 1.06 0.97
C SER A 37 -3.16 0.49 0.86
N MET A 38 -3.96 0.89 -0.13
CA MET A 38 -5.29 0.34 -0.37
C MET A 38 -5.34 -1.19 -0.58
N GLY A 39 -4.20 -1.82 -0.81
CA GLY A 39 -4.09 -3.28 -0.89
C GLY A 39 -4.50 -4.00 0.40
N ILE A 40 -4.59 -3.30 1.53
CA ILE A 40 -5.06 -3.88 2.80
C ILE A 40 -6.46 -4.48 2.66
N TYR A 41 -7.37 -3.86 1.89
CA TYR A 41 -8.73 -4.36 1.71
C TYR A 41 -8.74 -5.73 1.00
N ALA A 42 -7.92 -5.88 -0.06
CA ALA A 42 -7.78 -7.16 -0.75
C ALA A 42 -7.04 -8.20 0.11
N SER A 43 -6.05 -7.77 0.91
CA SER A 43 -5.34 -8.63 1.85
C SER A 43 -6.29 -9.22 2.90
N LEU A 44 -7.18 -8.41 3.47
CA LEU A 44 -8.20 -8.87 4.42
C LEU A 44 -9.18 -9.86 3.80
N TYR A 45 -9.65 -9.59 2.60
CA TYR A 45 -10.55 -10.48 1.87
C TYR A 45 -9.90 -11.85 1.60
N ILE A 46 -8.69 -11.87 1.06
CA ILE A 46 -7.97 -13.11 0.76
C ILE A 46 -7.55 -13.86 2.02
N ALA A 47 -7.32 -13.15 3.11
CA ALA A 47 -7.07 -13.75 4.41
C ALA A 47 -8.33 -14.32 5.10
N GLY A 48 -9.51 -14.16 4.51
CA GLY A 48 -10.77 -14.63 5.08
C GLY A 48 -11.32 -13.75 6.21
N SER A 49 -10.75 -12.56 6.42
CA SER A 49 -11.12 -11.67 7.54
C SER A 49 -12.36 -10.82 7.26
N VAL A 50 -12.68 -10.55 6.01
CA VAL A 50 -13.86 -9.79 5.57
C VAL A 50 -14.47 -10.38 4.30
N SER A 51 -15.77 -10.14 4.07
CA SER A 51 -16.40 -10.45 2.79
C SER A 51 -15.92 -9.51 1.67
N PHE A 52 -16.13 -9.89 0.42
CA PHE A 52 -15.83 -9.06 -0.73
C PHE A 52 -16.59 -7.72 -0.68
N GLU A 53 -17.85 -7.76 -0.29
CA GLU A 53 -18.74 -6.61 -0.13
C GLU A 53 -18.29 -5.70 0.99
N THR A 54 -17.81 -6.26 2.11
CA THR A 54 -17.25 -5.48 3.23
C THR A 54 -15.99 -4.73 2.79
N GLY A 55 -15.13 -5.33 1.99
CA GLY A 55 -13.97 -4.64 1.41
C GLY A 55 -14.35 -3.46 0.51
N LEU A 56 -15.38 -3.62 -0.34
CA LEU A 56 -15.94 -2.53 -1.15
C LEU A 56 -16.57 -1.43 -0.28
N LEU A 57 -17.26 -1.81 0.79
CA LEU A 57 -17.84 -0.87 1.76
C LEU A 57 -16.73 -0.03 2.40
N PHE A 58 -15.64 -0.63 2.86
CA PHE A 58 -14.52 0.07 3.47
C PHE A 58 -13.88 1.07 2.51
N ILE A 59 -13.65 0.69 1.26
CA ILE A 59 -13.13 1.58 0.21
C ILE A 59 -14.04 2.79 0.03
N ARG A 60 -15.36 2.55 -0.11
CA ARG A 60 -16.35 3.64 -0.26
C ARG A 60 -16.35 4.57 0.94
N LYS A 61 -16.39 4.01 2.15
CA LYS A 61 -16.45 4.80 3.38
C LYS A 61 -15.18 5.58 3.66
N ALA A 62 -14.02 5.00 3.36
CA ALA A 62 -12.75 5.73 3.41
C ALA A 62 -12.76 6.92 2.43
N TYR A 63 -13.18 6.70 1.18
CA TYR A 63 -13.28 7.75 0.17
C TYR A 63 -14.25 8.87 0.60
N GLU A 64 -15.47 8.53 1.05
CA GLU A 64 -16.47 9.49 1.54
C GLU A 64 -15.93 10.32 2.72
N ALA A 65 -15.30 9.65 3.70
CA ALA A 65 -14.72 10.31 4.87
C ALA A 65 -13.58 11.28 4.49
N ILE A 66 -12.68 10.87 3.60
CA ILE A 66 -11.57 11.69 3.12
C ILE A 66 -12.10 12.93 2.38
N ARG A 67 -13.03 12.75 1.45
CA ARG A 67 -13.62 13.83 0.66
C ARG A 67 -14.38 14.83 1.53
N GLY A 68 -14.98 14.38 2.62
CA GLY A 68 -15.69 15.24 3.58
C GLY A 68 -14.79 15.90 4.64
N SER A 69 -13.48 15.59 4.68
CA SER A 69 -12.58 16.10 5.72
C SER A 69 -11.48 17.04 5.20
N LEU A 70 -11.24 17.07 3.88
CA LEU A 70 -10.15 17.85 3.30
C LEU A 70 -10.64 18.93 2.32
N PRO A 71 -10.00 20.09 2.30
CA PRO A 71 -10.17 21.06 1.23
C PRO A 71 -9.61 20.48 -0.09
N HIS A 72 -10.32 20.73 -1.21
CA HIS A 72 -9.91 20.26 -2.52
C HIS A 72 -8.59 20.92 -2.99
N ASP A 73 -7.78 20.16 -3.70
CA ASP A 73 -6.60 20.59 -4.47
C ASP A 73 -5.48 21.32 -3.70
N LYS A 74 -5.48 21.23 -2.37
CA LYS A 74 -4.40 21.84 -1.55
C LYS A 74 -3.23 20.93 -1.31
N PHE A 75 -3.39 19.63 -1.57
CA PHE A 75 -2.39 18.61 -1.26
C PHE A 75 -1.88 17.91 -2.51
N GLY A 76 -0.77 17.19 -2.35
CA GLY A 76 -0.17 16.38 -3.38
C GLY A 76 0.66 15.26 -2.79
N MET A 77 1.00 14.31 -3.67
CA MET A 77 1.97 13.26 -3.38
C MET A 77 3.03 13.21 -4.47
N GLY A 78 4.26 12.92 -4.06
CA GLY A 78 5.42 12.80 -4.94
C GLY A 78 6.15 11.48 -4.74
N GLY A 79 6.73 10.96 -5.81
CA GLY A 79 7.63 9.81 -5.77
C GLY A 79 9.04 10.22 -6.16
N VAL A 80 10.04 9.80 -5.38
CA VAL A 80 11.45 10.05 -5.61
C VAL A 80 12.22 8.74 -5.65
N ILE A 81 13.13 8.60 -6.61
CA ILE A 81 14.02 7.45 -6.76
C ILE A 81 15.44 7.99 -7.01
N GLY A 82 16.43 7.39 -6.35
CA GLY A 82 17.85 7.67 -6.52
C GLY A 82 18.50 8.49 -5.39
N LEU A 83 17.70 9.05 -4.50
CA LEU A 83 18.18 9.73 -3.28
C LEU A 83 18.09 8.79 -2.08
N SER A 84 18.95 9.02 -1.08
CA SER A 84 18.85 8.35 0.23
C SER A 84 17.82 9.03 1.14
N GLU A 85 17.46 8.38 2.23
CA GLU A 85 16.59 8.98 3.24
C GLU A 85 17.19 10.25 3.83
N LYS A 86 18.53 10.29 4.00
CA LYS A 86 19.23 11.46 4.46
C LYS A 86 19.08 12.63 3.49
N ASP A 87 19.25 12.40 2.19
CA ASP A 87 19.10 13.44 1.17
C ASP A 87 17.67 14.01 1.17
N ILE A 88 16.64 13.15 1.33
CA ILE A 88 15.24 13.58 1.45
C ILE A 88 15.07 14.52 2.65
N ARG A 89 15.64 14.16 3.82
CA ARG A 89 15.58 14.99 5.03
C ARG A 89 16.33 16.30 4.83
N ASP A 90 17.55 16.24 4.30
CA ASP A 90 18.37 17.43 4.08
C ASP A 90 17.65 18.44 3.15
N ILE A 91 17.04 17.98 2.06
CA ILE A 91 16.24 18.84 1.15
C ILE A 91 15.06 19.46 1.90
N THR A 92 14.34 18.64 2.69
CA THR A 92 13.16 19.07 3.44
C THR A 92 13.52 20.15 4.46
N ASP A 93 14.58 19.92 5.24
CA ASP A 93 15.02 20.83 6.30
C ASP A 93 15.61 22.10 5.73
N HIS A 94 16.51 22.01 4.72
CA HIS A 94 17.18 23.15 4.11
C HIS A 94 16.19 24.14 3.49
N HIS A 95 15.12 23.64 2.89
CA HIS A 95 14.09 24.45 2.23
C HIS A 95 12.86 24.69 3.08
N ASN A 96 12.86 24.25 4.36
CA ASN A 96 11.73 24.37 5.30
C ASN A 96 10.40 23.89 4.70
N LEU A 97 10.41 22.67 4.13
CA LEU A 97 9.26 22.10 3.44
C LEU A 97 8.38 21.31 4.41
N ASP A 98 7.11 21.66 4.48
CA ASP A 98 6.11 20.88 5.22
C ASP A 98 5.64 19.71 4.35
N ILE A 99 6.46 18.64 4.38
CA ILE A 99 6.18 17.35 3.73
C ILE A 99 6.45 16.20 4.68
N VAL A 100 5.77 15.11 4.47
CA VAL A 100 5.93 13.86 5.22
C VAL A 100 6.41 12.76 4.28
N MET A 101 7.46 12.03 4.66
CA MET A 101 7.82 10.77 4.01
C MET A 101 6.79 9.71 4.43
N VAL A 102 5.86 9.40 3.54
CA VAL A 102 4.73 8.52 3.85
C VAL A 102 5.00 7.05 3.55
N ASN A 103 6.00 6.76 2.73
CA ASN A 103 6.43 5.38 2.49
C ASN A 103 7.88 5.30 2.01
N ARG A 104 8.56 4.24 2.46
CA ARG A 104 9.87 3.81 1.98
C ARG A 104 9.71 2.50 1.22
N ASN A 105 9.94 2.53 -0.10
CA ASN A 105 9.87 1.34 -0.96
C ASN A 105 11.20 0.57 -1.04
N SER A 106 12.32 1.29 -0.93
CA SER A 106 13.69 0.77 -0.87
C SER A 106 14.60 1.80 -0.22
N ASP A 107 15.91 1.55 -0.12
CA ASP A 107 16.89 2.51 0.40
C ASP A 107 16.98 3.80 -0.42
N HIS A 108 16.49 3.76 -1.68
CA HIS A 108 16.54 4.89 -2.61
C HIS A 108 15.21 5.14 -3.33
N SER A 109 14.09 4.71 -2.75
CA SER A 109 12.76 4.93 -3.35
C SER A 109 11.74 5.29 -2.27
N PHE A 110 11.22 6.51 -2.36
CA PHE A 110 10.35 7.11 -1.34
C PHE A 110 9.11 7.72 -1.93
N ILE A 111 8.03 7.72 -1.15
CA ILE A 111 6.83 8.49 -1.42
C ILE A 111 6.70 9.56 -0.34
N VAL A 112 6.39 10.77 -0.76
CA VAL A 112 6.18 11.92 0.11
C VAL A 112 4.81 12.51 -0.12
N ALA A 113 4.24 13.15 0.89
CA ALA A 113 2.97 13.85 0.83
C ALA A 113 3.04 15.18 1.60
N GLY A 114 2.22 16.15 1.20
CA GLY A 114 2.17 17.48 1.80
C GLY A 114 1.35 18.43 0.96
N SER A 115 1.48 19.74 1.19
CA SER A 115 0.82 20.72 0.33
C SER A 115 1.32 20.65 -1.11
N SER A 116 0.46 20.91 -2.09
CA SER A 116 0.83 20.86 -3.51
C SER A 116 2.02 21.77 -3.82
N PHE A 117 2.10 22.93 -3.16
CA PHE A 117 3.23 23.86 -3.31
C PHE A 117 4.54 23.22 -2.83
N HIS A 118 4.57 22.69 -1.61
CA HIS A 118 5.78 22.09 -1.04
C HIS A 118 6.17 20.81 -1.79
N ILE A 119 5.24 19.99 -2.24
CA ILE A 119 5.53 18.82 -3.07
C ILE A 119 6.20 19.22 -4.38
N ASN A 120 5.69 20.24 -5.09
CA ASN A 120 6.27 20.68 -6.34
C ASN A 120 7.70 21.22 -6.13
N LEU A 121 7.92 22.03 -5.09
CA LEU A 121 9.23 22.56 -4.75
C LEU A 121 10.20 21.43 -4.36
N PHE A 122 9.76 20.49 -3.53
CA PHE A 122 10.54 19.31 -3.14
C PHE A 122 10.98 18.49 -4.36
N LEU A 123 10.06 18.23 -5.30
CA LEU A 123 10.37 17.45 -6.50
C LEU A 123 11.36 18.19 -7.43
N LEU A 124 11.28 19.53 -7.49
CA LEU A 124 12.26 20.34 -8.20
C LEU A 124 13.65 20.21 -7.55
N LYS A 125 13.73 20.43 -6.22
CA LYS A 125 14.99 20.33 -5.47
C LYS A 125 15.58 18.92 -5.48
N SER A 126 14.75 17.89 -5.41
CA SER A 126 15.21 16.50 -5.54
C SER A 126 15.90 16.24 -6.89
N ARG A 127 15.45 16.86 -7.99
CA ARG A 127 16.11 16.75 -9.30
C ARG A 127 17.44 17.50 -9.32
N GLU A 128 17.51 18.68 -8.72
CA GLU A 128 18.75 19.47 -8.59
C GLU A 128 19.81 18.71 -7.78
N GLU A 129 19.39 17.95 -6.76
CA GLU A 129 20.23 17.08 -5.91
C GLU A 129 20.52 15.70 -6.55
N GLY A 130 20.17 15.47 -7.82
CA GLY A 130 20.56 14.29 -8.57
C GLY A 130 19.62 13.10 -8.45
N ALA A 131 18.36 13.28 -8.06
CA ALA A 131 17.37 12.21 -8.12
C ALA A 131 17.26 11.63 -9.53
N LEU A 132 17.29 10.31 -9.67
CA LEU A 132 17.08 9.62 -10.94
C LEU A 132 15.66 9.86 -11.47
N HIS A 133 14.70 9.88 -10.57
CA HIS A 133 13.31 10.25 -10.87
C HIS A 133 12.72 11.02 -9.67
N ALA A 134 12.08 12.14 -9.96
CA ALA A 134 11.28 12.90 -9.00
C ALA A 134 10.05 13.45 -9.73
N ARG A 135 8.86 12.93 -9.40
CA ARG A 135 7.62 13.28 -10.10
C ARG A 135 6.41 13.27 -9.19
N SER A 136 5.42 14.10 -9.52
CA SER A 136 4.08 14.03 -8.92
C SER A 136 3.42 12.68 -9.27
N LEU A 137 2.67 12.15 -8.33
CA LEU A 137 1.86 10.94 -8.51
C LEU A 137 0.47 11.25 -9.10
N GLY A 138 0.13 12.53 -9.27
CA GLY A 138 -1.19 12.96 -9.74
C GLY A 138 -2.31 12.71 -8.73
N VAL A 139 -1.96 12.53 -7.45
CA VAL A 139 -2.89 12.34 -6.33
C VAL A 139 -2.98 13.64 -5.55
N THR A 140 -4.20 14.10 -5.27
CA THR A 140 -4.48 15.36 -4.55
C THR A 140 -4.86 15.15 -3.09
N ILE A 141 -4.82 13.92 -2.62
CA ILE A 141 -5.07 13.52 -1.23
C ILE A 141 -3.73 13.18 -0.57
N PRO A 142 -3.42 13.73 0.63
CA PRO A 142 -2.19 13.45 1.34
C PRO A 142 -2.32 12.14 2.13
N TYR A 143 -2.47 11.01 1.41
CA TYR A 143 -2.57 9.69 2.04
C TYR A 143 -1.41 9.41 3.00
N HIS A 144 -1.69 8.70 4.06
CA HIS A 144 -0.73 8.30 5.08
C HIS A 144 -0.12 9.48 5.85
N THR A 145 -0.89 10.56 6.03
CA THR A 145 -0.51 11.70 6.88
C THR A 145 -1.58 11.99 7.92
N SER A 146 -1.18 12.70 8.99
CA SER A 146 -2.10 13.15 10.06
C SER A 146 -3.22 14.07 9.57
N HIS A 147 -3.11 14.67 8.38
CA HIS A 147 -4.21 15.41 7.76
C HIS A 147 -5.48 14.57 7.56
N LEU A 148 -5.36 13.24 7.53
CA LEU A 148 -6.48 12.31 7.39
C LEU A 148 -6.97 11.71 8.72
N SER A 149 -6.51 12.21 9.88
CA SER A 149 -6.93 11.68 11.20
C SER A 149 -8.43 11.79 11.43
N GLU A 150 -9.06 12.89 11.00
CA GLU A 150 -10.53 13.03 11.08
C GLU A 150 -11.26 12.03 10.18
N ALA A 151 -10.74 11.82 8.97
CA ALA A 151 -11.28 10.80 8.06
C ALA A 151 -11.13 9.39 8.63
N ALA A 152 -10.01 9.09 9.29
CA ALA A 152 -9.79 7.82 9.98
C ALA A 152 -10.80 7.59 11.11
N ASN A 153 -11.08 8.63 11.90
CA ASN A 153 -12.10 8.56 12.96
C ASN A 153 -13.49 8.28 12.39
N LYS A 154 -13.89 8.94 11.30
CA LYS A 154 -15.15 8.67 10.61
C LYS A 154 -15.22 7.25 10.03
N LEU A 155 -14.12 6.77 9.43
CA LEU A 155 -14.03 5.41 8.92
C LEU A 155 -14.14 4.37 10.03
N SER A 156 -13.60 4.64 11.22
CA SER A 156 -13.59 3.72 12.35
C SER A 156 -15.00 3.25 12.74
N GLU A 157 -16.00 4.14 12.69
CA GLU A 157 -17.40 3.78 12.99
C GLU A 157 -17.90 2.63 12.10
N THR A 158 -17.61 2.71 10.79
CA THR A 158 -17.98 1.65 9.84
C THR A 158 -17.16 0.38 10.08
N VAL A 159 -15.85 0.50 10.31
CA VAL A 159 -14.95 -0.66 10.46
C VAL A 159 -15.27 -1.44 11.74
N TYR A 160 -15.59 -0.75 12.84
CA TYR A 160 -15.93 -1.43 14.10
C TYR A 160 -17.34 -1.97 14.14
N SER A 161 -18.28 -1.47 13.32
CA SER A 161 -19.62 -2.01 13.17
C SER A 161 -19.72 -3.16 12.15
N ALA A 162 -18.74 -3.32 11.28
CA ALA A 162 -18.72 -4.35 10.25
C ALA A 162 -18.35 -5.74 10.82
N ASP A 163 -18.80 -6.77 10.12
CA ASP A 163 -18.40 -8.14 10.39
C ASP A 163 -16.96 -8.36 9.89
N VAL A 164 -16.01 -8.32 10.82
CA VAL A 164 -14.59 -8.62 10.61
C VAL A 164 -14.24 -9.76 11.54
N VAL A 165 -13.73 -10.85 11.00
CA VAL A 165 -13.33 -12.03 11.75
C VAL A 165 -11.81 -12.19 11.78
N ASP A 166 -11.32 -13.09 12.62
CA ASP A 166 -9.90 -13.42 12.68
C ASP A 166 -9.45 -13.96 11.31
N PRO A 167 -8.30 -13.47 10.76
CA PRO A 167 -7.83 -13.93 9.46
C PRO A 167 -7.40 -15.41 9.51
N GLU A 168 -7.85 -16.20 8.54
CA GLU A 168 -7.43 -17.61 8.35
C GLU A 168 -5.99 -17.69 7.84
N THR A 169 -5.57 -16.72 7.04
CA THR A 169 -4.19 -16.56 6.59
C THR A 169 -3.57 -15.36 7.30
N PRO A 170 -2.40 -15.50 7.94
CA PRO A 170 -1.73 -14.37 8.58
C PRO A 170 -1.55 -13.17 7.63
N ILE A 171 -1.83 -11.99 8.12
CA ILE A 171 -1.57 -10.72 7.40
C ILE A 171 -0.38 -10.06 8.07
N ILE A 172 0.57 -9.56 7.31
CA ILE A 172 1.62 -8.71 7.88
C ILE A 172 1.19 -7.24 7.83
N SER A 173 1.27 -6.58 8.98
CA SER A 173 1.04 -5.14 9.08
C SER A 173 2.09 -4.37 8.28
N VAL A 174 1.67 -3.43 7.45
CA VAL A 174 2.60 -2.50 6.79
C VAL A 174 3.01 -1.36 7.71
N LEU A 175 2.26 -1.13 8.80
CA LEU A 175 2.50 -0.10 9.78
C LEU A 175 3.51 -0.55 10.85
N GLY A 176 3.32 -1.75 11.42
CA GLY A 176 4.13 -2.29 12.53
C GLY A 176 5.08 -3.42 12.16
N GLN A 177 5.00 -3.99 10.95
CA GLN A 177 5.75 -5.15 10.46
C GLN A 177 5.57 -6.43 11.32
N ASP A 178 4.52 -6.49 12.11
CA ASP A 178 4.13 -7.65 12.90
C ASP A 178 2.90 -8.37 12.30
N LEU A 179 2.57 -9.55 12.81
CA LEU A 179 1.45 -10.33 12.30
C LEU A 179 0.12 -9.82 12.86
N ILE A 180 -0.85 -9.74 11.97
CA ILE A 180 -2.26 -9.53 12.27
C ILE A 180 -2.92 -10.91 12.24
N LEU A 181 -3.34 -11.39 13.41
CA LEU A 181 -3.92 -12.72 13.63
C LEU A 181 -5.33 -12.67 14.21
N ASP A 182 -5.82 -11.47 14.52
CA ASP A 182 -7.14 -11.26 15.13
C ASP A 182 -7.88 -10.08 14.48
N ALA A 183 -9.20 -10.11 14.59
CA ALA A 183 -10.11 -9.12 14.04
C ALA A 183 -9.90 -7.72 14.63
N GLY A 184 -9.51 -7.62 15.89
CA GLY A 184 -9.25 -6.33 16.54
C GLY A 184 -8.06 -5.61 15.92
N ARG A 185 -6.97 -6.33 15.65
CA ARG A 185 -5.82 -5.82 14.94
C ARG A 185 -6.10 -5.52 13.47
N ALA A 186 -6.89 -6.38 12.80
CA ALA A 186 -7.33 -6.16 11.44
C ALA A 186 -8.11 -4.83 11.30
N ARG A 187 -9.05 -4.55 12.21
CA ARG A 187 -9.77 -3.27 12.27
C ARG A 187 -8.84 -2.08 12.47
N LYS A 188 -7.90 -2.19 13.41
CA LYS A 188 -6.91 -1.11 13.67
C LYS A 188 -6.05 -0.83 12.45
N GLU A 189 -5.60 -1.88 11.75
CA GLU A 189 -4.80 -1.72 10.53
C GLU A 189 -5.57 -0.95 9.46
N VAL A 190 -6.85 -1.29 9.21
CA VAL A 190 -7.70 -0.59 8.24
C VAL A 190 -7.84 0.89 8.56
N VAL A 191 -8.17 1.21 9.82
CA VAL A 191 -8.39 2.61 10.24
C VAL A 191 -7.10 3.41 10.16
N ASN A 192 -6.00 2.85 10.67
CA ASN A 192 -4.73 3.57 10.75
C ASN A 192 -4.04 3.69 9.40
N ASN A 193 -4.25 2.76 8.49
CA ASN A 193 -3.59 2.73 7.19
C ASN A 193 -3.80 4.02 6.39
N ILE A 194 -4.95 4.68 6.47
CA ILE A 194 -5.20 5.88 5.66
C ILE A 194 -4.44 7.13 6.12
N HIS A 195 -4.03 7.19 7.39
CA HIS A 195 -3.44 8.41 7.97
C HIS A 195 -2.04 8.21 8.60
N THR A 196 -1.50 6.98 8.59
CA THR A 196 -0.20 6.67 9.19
C THR A 196 0.82 6.32 8.10
N PRO A 197 2.02 6.92 8.12
CA PRO A 197 3.12 6.50 7.26
C PRO A 197 3.45 5.02 7.45
N PHE A 198 3.93 4.36 6.41
CA PHE A 198 4.31 2.95 6.46
C PHE A 198 5.68 2.69 5.81
N ASN A 199 6.22 1.49 6.02
CA ASN A 199 7.54 1.12 5.52
C ASN A 199 7.46 -0.21 4.76
N TRP A 200 7.27 -0.12 3.43
CA TRP A 200 7.17 -1.30 2.59
C TRP A 200 8.47 -2.10 2.53
N LEU A 201 9.62 -1.42 2.55
CA LEU A 201 10.93 -2.09 2.60
C LEU A 201 11.02 -2.99 3.85
N ALA A 202 10.72 -2.44 5.02
CA ALA A 202 10.75 -3.20 6.26
C ALA A 202 9.74 -4.35 6.25
N THR A 203 8.52 -4.11 5.75
CA THR A 203 7.48 -5.15 5.60
C THR A 203 7.97 -6.30 4.73
N GLN A 204 8.57 -6.01 3.58
CA GLN A 204 9.05 -7.04 2.67
C GLN A 204 10.23 -7.83 3.24
N LEU A 205 11.16 -7.15 3.92
CA LEU A 205 12.28 -7.80 4.61
C LEU A 205 11.78 -8.68 5.76
N GLN A 206 10.79 -8.22 6.52
CA GLN A 206 10.20 -9.01 7.60
C GLN A 206 9.53 -10.28 7.08
N MET A 207 8.77 -10.20 5.98
CA MET A 207 8.22 -11.39 5.33
C MET A 207 9.33 -12.35 4.91
N PHE A 208 10.41 -11.85 4.30
CA PHE A 208 11.55 -12.67 3.90
C PHE A 208 12.22 -13.33 5.11
N ASN A 209 12.45 -12.58 6.19
CA ASN A 209 13.03 -13.08 7.43
C ASN A 209 12.14 -14.13 8.12
N SER A 210 10.82 -14.03 7.95
CA SER A 210 9.84 -15.04 8.39
C SER A 210 9.79 -16.30 7.52
N GLY A 211 10.71 -16.46 6.56
CA GLY A 211 10.82 -17.66 5.72
C GLY A 211 10.10 -17.57 4.38
N ILE A 212 9.39 -16.50 4.05
CA ILE A 212 8.76 -16.32 2.75
C ILE A 212 9.83 -16.11 1.67
N ARG A 213 9.79 -16.91 0.60
CA ARG A 213 10.78 -16.87 -0.50
C ARG A 213 10.17 -16.49 -1.84
N ILE A 214 8.88 -16.76 -2.02
CA ILE A 214 8.15 -16.49 -3.26
C ILE A 214 7.05 -15.49 -2.98
N PHE A 215 7.04 -14.42 -3.74
CA PHE A 215 6.05 -13.36 -3.67
C PHE A 215 5.31 -13.25 -5.00
N THR A 216 4.02 -12.94 -4.94
CA THR A 216 3.26 -12.59 -6.13
C THR A 216 2.46 -11.33 -5.88
N GLU A 217 2.48 -10.42 -6.86
CA GLU A 217 1.72 -9.18 -6.83
C GLU A 217 0.39 -9.42 -7.56
N CYS A 218 -0.72 -9.30 -6.85
CA CYS A 218 -2.08 -9.45 -7.39
C CYS A 218 -2.67 -8.14 -7.91
N GLY A 219 -1.96 -7.01 -7.77
CA GLY A 219 -2.41 -5.70 -8.27
C GLY A 219 -2.35 -5.58 -9.80
N PRO A 220 -3.06 -4.60 -10.38
CA PRO A 220 -3.07 -4.37 -11.83
C PRO A 220 -1.73 -3.83 -12.37
N SER A 221 -0.88 -3.30 -11.49
CA SER A 221 0.47 -2.86 -11.82
C SER A 221 1.49 -3.96 -11.51
N GLN A 222 2.74 -3.69 -11.78
CA GLN A 222 3.87 -4.52 -11.37
C GLN A 222 4.88 -3.69 -10.56
N ALA A 223 4.38 -2.68 -9.85
CA ALA A 223 5.21 -1.71 -9.15
C ALA A 223 5.98 -2.34 -8.00
N LEU A 224 5.33 -3.19 -7.20
CA LEU A 224 5.98 -3.87 -6.07
C LEU A 224 7.07 -4.82 -6.56
N ARG A 225 6.78 -5.60 -7.61
CA ARG A 225 7.76 -6.47 -8.25
C ARG A 225 8.96 -5.71 -8.85
N LYS A 226 8.72 -4.51 -9.39
CA LYS A 226 9.81 -3.66 -9.91
C LYS A 226 10.65 -3.10 -8.77
N ASN A 227 10.01 -2.62 -7.71
CA ASN A 227 10.68 -2.07 -6.53
C ASN A 227 11.51 -3.13 -5.79
N SER A 228 11.01 -4.39 -5.72
CA SER A 228 11.71 -5.47 -5.02
C SER A 228 13.10 -5.78 -5.59
N LYS A 229 13.37 -5.43 -6.85
CA LYS A 229 14.69 -5.60 -7.46
C LYS A 229 15.77 -4.75 -6.78
N PHE A 230 15.38 -3.71 -6.07
CA PHE A 230 16.26 -2.82 -5.32
C PHE A 230 16.31 -3.14 -3.82
N ILE A 231 15.75 -4.28 -3.40
CA ILE A 231 15.73 -4.74 -2.02
C ILE A 231 16.56 -6.02 -1.91
N PRO A 232 17.80 -5.97 -1.42
CA PRO A 232 18.61 -7.16 -1.19
C PRO A 232 17.92 -8.14 -0.23
N GLY A 233 17.94 -9.43 -0.56
CA GLY A 233 17.29 -10.44 0.29
C GLY A 233 15.77 -10.41 0.33
N SER A 234 15.12 -9.76 -0.64
CA SER A 234 13.65 -9.59 -0.65
C SER A 234 12.86 -10.79 -1.18
N GLY A 235 13.54 -11.90 -1.55
CA GLY A 235 12.90 -13.05 -2.16
C GLY A 235 12.60 -12.88 -3.65
N LYS A 236 11.88 -13.85 -4.25
CA LYS A 236 11.58 -13.87 -5.68
C LYS A 236 10.15 -13.46 -5.97
N PHE A 237 9.96 -12.37 -6.69
CA PHE A 237 8.64 -11.99 -7.22
C PHE A 237 8.33 -12.75 -8.52
N VAL A 238 7.24 -13.52 -8.51
CA VAL A 238 6.73 -14.29 -9.64
C VAL A 238 5.44 -13.66 -10.12
N LYS A 239 5.24 -13.60 -11.43
CA LYS A 239 3.95 -13.15 -11.98
C LYS A 239 2.87 -14.20 -11.65
N TRP A 240 1.71 -13.76 -11.17
CA TRP A 240 0.62 -14.65 -10.79
C TRP A 240 0.20 -15.61 -11.92
N VAL A 241 0.18 -15.14 -13.17
CA VAL A 241 -0.14 -15.98 -14.35
C VAL A 241 0.85 -17.16 -14.54
N ASN A 242 2.09 -17.02 -14.10
CA ASN A 242 3.08 -18.10 -14.20
C ASN A 242 2.87 -19.17 -13.13
N LEU A 243 2.31 -18.79 -11.98
CA LEU A 243 1.96 -19.75 -10.92
C LEU A 243 0.77 -20.62 -11.36
N VAL A 244 -0.28 -19.99 -11.92
CA VAL A 244 -1.46 -20.70 -12.44
C VAL A 244 -1.09 -21.69 -13.57
N ARG A 245 -0.16 -21.33 -14.47
CA ARG A 245 0.27 -22.19 -15.58
C ARG A 245 1.05 -23.41 -15.10
N LYS A 246 1.92 -23.24 -14.10
CA LYS A 246 2.72 -24.36 -13.57
C LYS A 246 1.86 -25.47 -12.96
N ASP A 247 0.75 -25.12 -12.34
CA ASP A 247 -0.15 -26.11 -11.76
C ASP A 247 -0.88 -26.93 -12.86
N ARG A 248 -1.28 -26.28 -13.98
CA ARG A 248 -1.88 -26.98 -15.11
C ARG A 248 -0.95 -28.00 -15.79
N ASP A 249 0.36 -27.72 -15.76
CA ASP A 249 1.38 -28.58 -16.40
C ASP A 249 1.95 -29.64 -15.42
N GLY A 250 1.40 -29.77 -14.22
CA GLY A 250 1.80 -30.79 -13.24
C GLY A 250 3.21 -30.58 -12.65
N LEU A 251 3.78 -29.39 -12.72
CA LEU A 251 5.15 -29.07 -12.34
C LEU A 251 5.31 -28.50 -10.90
N MET A 252 4.27 -28.63 -10.07
CA MET A 252 4.35 -28.39 -8.64
C MET A 252 3.97 -29.66 -7.86
N ARG A 253 4.89 -30.60 -7.80
CA ARG A 253 4.92 -31.64 -6.78
C ARG A 253 6.14 -31.45 -5.91
#